data_6867fe67056f2705720a41453e2777ea
#
_entry.id   6867fe67056f2705720a41453e2777ea
#
_cell.length_a   1.000
_cell.length_b   1.000
_cell.length_c   1.000
_cell.angle_alpha   90.00
_cell.angle_beta   90.00
_cell.angle_gamma   90.00
#
_symmetry.space_group_name_H-M   'P 1'
#
loop_
_entity.id
_entity.type
_entity.pdbx_description
1 polymer ?
#
loop_
_entity_poly.entity_id
_entity_poly.type
_entity_poly.pdbx_seq_one_letter_code
_entity_poly.pdbx_strand_id
1 'polypeptide(L)'
;MRLARMEVCPRVADVAPMLLKNADMGPEFRSTASEDTASPSDVRAWMDGDELKKVHWKLSLRKRELMVRTYEESARPDTLIIPDLQRVTTLRDQQLSIEDCVCEAALDAAKAQLEAGYPVRMPLTNAHPGEVAGQLEADFPAFADAMLKVEFDSPYDYERVLMLMLGRLQRTGGAVLITARLTTRIADMALRMQLSGITTRLVWVSDDAREETLTMLERLRMGHVEVQRRDPWSFDGPDTARAAENDFDDEYDD
;
A
#
# COMPACT_ATOMS: atom_id res chain seq x y z
N MET A 1 12.66 16.01 39.82
CA MET A 1 11.64 14.99 39.58
C MET A 1 11.72 14.63 38.11
N ARG A 2 12.24 13.45 37.74
CA ARG A 2 12.25 12.97 36.34
C ARG A 2 10.88 12.46 36.01
N LEU A 3 10.16 13.11 35.12
CA LEU A 3 8.92 12.57 34.55
C LEU A 3 9.31 11.33 33.72
N ALA A 4 8.77 10.16 34.09
CA ALA A 4 8.87 8.97 33.29
C ALA A 4 7.99 9.19 32.04
N ARG A 5 8.60 9.13 30.86
CA ARG A 5 7.87 9.13 29.59
C ARG A 5 7.43 7.69 29.32
N MET A 6 6.14 7.47 29.25
CA MET A 6 5.56 6.19 28.88
C MET A 6 5.13 6.30 27.40
N GLU A 7 5.63 5.41 26.58
CA GLU A 7 5.24 5.30 25.19
C GLU A 7 4.30 4.10 25.08
N VAL A 8 3.12 4.31 24.50
CA VAL A 8 2.12 3.27 24.26
C VAL A 8 2.16 2.96 22.78
N CYS A 9 2.60 1.74 22.44
CA CYS A 9 2.62 1.30 21.05
C CYS A 9 1.22 0.89 20.60
N PRO A 10 0.81 1.25 19.37
CA PRO A 10 -0.39 0.70 18.76
C PRO A 10 -0.30 -0.82 18.67
N ARG A 11 -1.45 -1.48 18.74
CA ARG A 11 -1.50 -2.93 18.56
C ARG A 11 -1.15 -3.27 17.12
N VAL A 12 -0.56 -4.43 16.92
CA VAL A 12 -0.27 -4.97 15.59
C VAL A 12 -0.90 -6.35 15.50
N ALA A 13 -1.85 -6.50 14.58
CA ALA A 13 -2.52 -7.76 14.31
C ALA A 13 -1.91 -8.45 13.09
N ASP A 14 -2.02 -9.76 13.03
CA ASP A 14 -1.63 -10.52 11.86
C ASP A 14 -2.76 -10.45 10.83
N VAL A 15 -2.51 -9.74 9.74
CA VAL A 15 -3.44 -9.62 8.61
C VAL A 15 -2.83 -10.26 7.37
N ALA A 16 -3.68 -10.77 6.48
CA ALA A 16 -3.18 -11.33 5.24
C ALA A 16 -2.53 -10.25 4.36
N PRO A 17 -1.35 -10.53 3.79
CA PRO A 17 -0.72 -9.61 2.85
C PRO A 17 -1.58 -9.43 1.60
N MET A 18 -1.48 -8.27 0.98
CA MET A 18 -2.12 -8.01 -0.30
C MET A 18 -1.28 -8.59 -1.43
N LEU A 19 -1.85 -9.50 -2.21
CA LEU A 19 -1.18 -10.10 -3.36
C LEU A 19 -1.14 -9.09 -4.52
N LEU A 20 0.05 -8.64 -4.87
CA LEU A 20 0.24 -7.68 -5.96
C LEU A 20 0.15 -8.40 -7.31
N LYS A 21 -0.76 -7.96 -8.18
CA LYS A 21 -0.99 -8.58 -9.50
C LYS A 21 0.26 -8.61 -10.40
N ASN A 22 1.19 -7.71 -10.17
CA ASN A 22 2.40 -7.55 -10.99
C ASN A 22 3.67 -8.11 -10.32
N ALA A 23 3.54 -8.80 -9.17
CA ALA A 23 4.69 -9.35 -8.47
C ALA A 23 5.38 -10.50 -9.23
N ASP A 24 4.60 -11.27 -10.02
CA ASP A 24 5.08 -12.39 -10.81
C ASP A 24 5.41 -12.03 -12.28
N MET A 25 5.15 -10.80 -12.69
CA MET A 25 5.51 -10.35 -14.02
C MET A 25 7.02 -10.08 -14.04
N GLY A 26 7.75 -11.13 -14.33
CA GLY A 26 9.19 -11.09 -14.55
C GLY A 26 9.60 -10.06 -15.63
N PRO A 27 10.88 -9.98 -15.99
CA PRO A 27 11.46 -8.95 -16.85
C PRO A 27 10.82 -8.78 -18.23
N GLU A 28 9.88 -9.62 -18.60
CA GLU A 28 9.21 -9.59 -19.90
C GLU A 28 8.26 -8.39 -20.10
N PHE A 29 7.72 -7.78 -19.03
CA PHE A 29 6.78 -6.67 -19.18
C PHE A 29 7.43 -5.34 -19.57
N ARG A 30 8.77 -5.22 -19.48
CA ARG A 30 9.52 -4.07 -20.02
C ARG A 30 9.99 -4.26 -21.46
N SER A 31 9.79 -5.46 -22.03
CA SER A 31 10.27 -5.81 -23.37
C SER A 31 9.35 -5.33 -24.49
N THR A 32 8.10 -5.00 -24.25
CA THR A 32 7.16 -4.57 -25.31
C THR A 32 7.15 -3.08 -25.60
N ALA A 33 7.84 -2.28 -24.79
CA ALA A 33 8.05 -0.86 -25.08
C ALA A 33 9.50 -0.65 -25.55
N SER A 34 9.71 -0.77 -26.86
CA SER A 34 10.94 -0.45 -27.58
C SER A 34 12.01 -1.52 -27.67
N GLU A 35 11.91 -2.37 -28.67
CA GLU A 35 13.04 -3.12 -29.21
C GLU A 35 14.15 -2.23 -29.83
N ASP A 36 13.98 -0.92 -29.90
CA ASP A 36 14.89 -0.03 -30.66
C ASP A 36 15.58 1.11 -29.88
N THR A 37 15.36 1.25 -28.57
CA THR A 37 16.08 2.27 -27.78
C THR A 37 16.56 1.72 -26.45
N ALA A 38 17.57 0.84 -26.49
CA ALA A 38 18.40 0.60 -25.31
C ALA A 38 19.09 1.93 -24.95
N SER A 39 18.63 2.59 -23.89
CA SER A 39 19.30 3.75 -23.35
C SER A 39 20.76 3.39 -23.03
N PRO A 40 21.74 4.25 -23.30
CA PRO A 40 23.16 3.97 -23.02
C PRO A 40 23.46 3.69 -21.54
N SER A 41 22.53 4.02 -20.64
CA SER A 41 22.63 3.75 -19.20
C SER A 41 22.39 2.28 -18.82
N ASP A 42 21.76 1.50 -19.68
CA ASP A 42 21.44 0.08 -19.39
C ASP A 42 22.52 -0.91 -19.86
N VAL A 43 23.66 -0.42 -20.32
CA VAL A 43 24.74 -1.24 -20.88
C VAL A 43 26.08 -0.77 -20.33
N ARG A 44 26.83 -1.68 -19.68
CA ARG A 44 28.20 -1.42 -19.20
C ARG A 44 29.24 -2.23 -20.00
N ALA A 45 30.50 -1.88 -19.85
CA ALA A 45 31.60 -2.69 -20.34
C ALA A 45 31.61 -4.07 -19.66
N TRP A 46 31.95 -5.11 -20.42
CA TRP A 46 32.07 -6.48 -19.93
C TRP A 46 33.18 -6.59 -18.88
N MET A 47 32.96 -7.37 -17.84
CA MET A 47 33.96 -7.69 -16.82
C MET A 47 34.11 -9.21 -16.71
N ASP A 48 35.28 -9.66 -16.23
CA ASP A 48 35.53 -11.08 -15.98
C ASP A 48 34.49 -11.63 -14.99
N GLY A 49 33.76 -12.68 -15.43
CA GLY A 49 32.66 -13.28 -14.69
C GLY A 49 31.28 -12.99 -15.27
N ASP A 50 31.18 -12.10 -16.25
CA ASP A 50 29.91 -11.84 -16.94
C ASP A 50 29.51 -12.98 -17.88
N GLU A 51 28.22 -13.28 -17.93
CA GLU A 51 27.69 -14.29 -18.83
C GLU A 51 27.64 -13.79 -20.28
N LEU A 52 28.20 -14.54 -21.22
CA LEU A 52 28.18 -14.22 -22.66
C LEU A 52 26.76 -14.07 -23.23
N LYS A 53 25.73 -14.67 -22.57
CA LYS A 53 24.34 -14.53 -22.96
C LYS A 53 23.81 -13.11 -22.76
N LYS A 54 24.39 -12.34 -21.85
CA LYS A 54 24.03 -10.96 -21.56
C LYS A 54 24.73 -9.93 -22.46
N VAL A 55 25.59 -10.37 -23.38
CA VAL A 55 26.32 -9.46 -24.27
C VAL A 55 25.40 -8.83 -25.31
N HIS A 56 25.44 -7.50 -25.37
CA HIS A 56 24.72 -6.71 -26.37
C HIS A 56 25.53 -6.62 -27.67
N TRP A 57 25.49 -7.67 -28.50
CA TRP A 57 26.33 -7.81 -29.67
C TRP A 57 26.29 -6.61 -30.61
N LYS A 58 25.11 -6.06 -30.90
CA LYS A 58 24.95 -4.89 -31.79
C LYS A 58 25.74 -3.67 -31.30
N LEU A 59 25.69 -3.39 -29.99
CA LEU A 59 26.42 -2.27 -29.39
C LEU A 59 27.90 -2.57 -29.22
N SER A 60 28.25 -3.81 -28.88
CA SER A 60 29.65 -4.25 -28.77
C SER A 60 30.39 -4.09 -30.09
N LEU A 61 29.80 -4.48 -31.21
CA LEU A 61 30.37 -4.29 -32.54
C LEU A 61 30.56 -2.80 -32.89
N ARG A 62 29.58 -1.95 -32.49
CA ARG A 62 29.65 -0.51 -32.76
C ARG A 62 30.72 0.19 -31.93
N LYS A 63 30.84 -0.19 -30.64
CA LYS A 63 31.81 0.39 -29.71
C LYS A 63 33.19 -0.27 -29.78
N ARG A 64 33.33 -1.42 -30.48
CA ARG A 64 34.53 -2.26 -30.51
C ARG A 64 35.01 -2.72 -29.14
N GLU A 65 34.08 -2.87 -28.21
CA GLU A 65 34.28 -3.30 -26.83
C GLU A 65 33.09 -4.17 -26.43
N LEU A 66 33.34 -5.26 -25.70
CA LEU A 66 32.25 -6.12 -25.24
C LEU A 66 31.39 -5.36 -24.25
N MET A 67 30.11 -5.18 -24.60
CA MET A 67 29.10 -4.49 -23.80
C MET A 67 28.09 -5.50 -23.28
N VAL A 68 27.82 -5.46 -21.99
CA VAL A 68 26.85 -6.35 -21.32
C VAL A 68 25.62 -5.54 -20.92
N ARG A 69 24.44 -6.08 -21.20
CA ARG A 69 23.18 -5.53 -20.67
C ARG A 69 23.20 -5.66 -19.15
N THR A 70 23.16 -4.56 -18.47
CA THR A 70 22.88 -4.52 -17.04
C THR A 70 21.36 -4.63 -16.90
N TYR A 71 20.91 -5.77 -16.46
CA TYR A 71 19.54 -5.84 -15.95
C TYR A 71 19.59 -5.15 -14.59
N GLU A 72 18.98 -3.99 -14.45
CA GLU A 72 18.53 -3.59 -13.13
C GLU A 72 17.66 -4.74 -12.64
N GLU A 73 18.00 -5.35 -11.52
CA GLU A 73 17.07 -6.24 -10.83
C GLU A 73 15.74 -5.53 -10.82
N SER A 74 14.71 -6.16 -11.41
CA SER A 74 13.38 -5.56 -11.45
C SER A 74 12.98 -5.33 -10.02
N ALA A 75 13.11 -4.08 -9.57
CA ALA A 75 12.74 -3.71 -8.22
C ALA A 75 11.30 -4.18 -8.03
N ARG A 76 11.08 -5.03 -7.03
CA ARG A 76 9.74 -5.53 -6.70
C ARG A 76 8.80 -4.33 -6.59
N PRO A 77 7.59 -4.42 -7.13
CA PRO A 77 6.64 -3.33 -7.00
C PRO A 77 6.40 -3.06 -5.50
N ASP A 78 6.41 -1.80 -5.13
CA ASP A 78 6.16 -1.41 -3.75
C ASP A 78 4.67 -1.34 -3.42
N THR A 79 4.37 -1.42 -2.12
CA THR A 79 3.05 -1.14 -1.57
C THR A 79 3.06 0.25 -0.95
N LEU A 80 2.15 1.10 -1.40
CA LEU A 80 1.95 2.44 -0.88
C LEU A 80 0.83 2.41 0.17
N ILE A 81 1.15 2.73 1.43
CA ILE A 81 0.18 2.82 2.52
C ILE A 81 -0.10 4.30 2.76
N ILE A 82 -1.36 4.71 2.63
CA ILE A 82 -1.77 6.11 2.73
C ILE A 82 -2.77 6.24 3.89
N PRO A 83 -2.30 6.57 5.11
CA PRO A 83 -3.19 6.88 6.22
C PRO A 83 -3.80 8.28 6.06
N ASP A 84 -5.09 8.42 6.42
CA ASP A 84 -5.77 9.71 6.53
C ASP A 84 -5.40 10.34 7.88
N LEU A 85 -4.51 11.31 7.83
CA LEU A 85 -4.01 12.02 9.02
C LEU A 85 -4.78 13.32 9.30
N GLN A 86 -5.99 13.44 8.82
CA GLN A 86 -6.85 14.59 9.08
C GLN A 86 -7.81 14.27 10.25
N ARG A 87 -8.06 15.25 11.09
CA ARG A 87 -9.07 15.11 12.15
C ARG A 87 -10.46 14.91 11.57
N VAL A 88 -11.20 13.97 12.14
CA VAL A 88 -12.55 13.57 11.71
C VAL A 88 -13.61 14.19 12.58
N THR A 89 -13.36 14.31 13.89
CA THR A 89 -14.31 14.82 14.88
C THR A 89 -13.64 15.77 15.87
N THR A 90 -14.44 16.61 16.50
CA THR A 90 -13.99 17.51 17.58
C THR A 90 -14.09 16.85 18.97
N LEU A 91 -14.80 15.72 19.07
CA LEU A 91 -14.93 14.97 20.32
C LEU A 91 -13.63 14.18 20.56
N ARG A 92 -12.91 14.57 21.61
CA ARG A 92 -11.54 14.08 21.85
C ARG A 92 -11.45 12.56 21.96
N ASP A 93 -12.32 11.93 22.72
CA ASP A 93 -12.26 10.49 22.95
C ASP A 93 -12.56 9.71 21.67
N GLN A 94 -13.51 10.17 20.86
CA GLN A 94 -13.80 9.59 19.56
C GLN A 94 -12.63 9.77 18.58
N GLN A 95 -12.03 10.95 18.59
CA GLN A 95 -10.89 11.22 17.72
C GLN A 95 -9.72 10.30 18.06
N LEU A 96 -9.39 10.12 19.34
CA LEU A 96 -8.29 9.25 19.76
C LEU A 96 -8.52 7.79 19.34
N SER A 97 -9.73 7.26 19.50
CA SER A 97 -10.04 5.90 19.07
C SER A 97 -9.91 5.72 17.55
N ILE A 98 -10.29 6.73 16.77
CA ILE A 98 -10.13 6.72 15.32
C ILE A 98 -8.64 6.80 14.95
N GLU A 99 -7.87 7.68 15.60
CA GLU A 99 -6.42 7.83 15.38
C GLU A 99 -5.69 6.52 15.67
N ASP A 100 -5.98 5.90 16.82
CA ASP A 100 -5.40 4.60 17.20
C ASP A 100 -5.71 3.53 16.15
N CYS A 101 -6.97 3.43 15.73
CA CYS A 101 -7.40 2.44 14.74
C CYS A 101 -6.75 2.67 13.35
N VAL A 102 -6.55 3.92 12.94
CA VAL A 102 -5.83 4.26 11.69
C VAL A 102 -4.36 3.86 11.80
N CYS A 103 -3.71 4.15 12.94
CA CYS A 103 -2.32 3.76 13.19
C CYS A 103 -2.15 2.24 13.21
N GLU A 104 -3.02 1.53 13.92
CA GLU A 104 -3.03 0.06 13.95
C GLU A 104 -3.18 -0.52 12.54
N ALA A 105 -4.16 -0.03 11.76
CA ALA A 105 -4.38 -0.47 10.39
C ALA A 105 -3.17 -0.24 9.48
N ALA A 106 -2.48 0.90 9.66
CA ALA A 106 -1.28 1.21 8.87
C ALA A 106 -0.12 0.29 9.22
N LEU A 107 0.07 -0.01 10.51
CA LEU A 107 1.11 -0.92 10.98
C LEU A 107 0.84 -2.37 10.58
N ASP A 108 -0.41 -2.84 10.68
CA ASP A 108 -0.78 -4.18 10.24
C ASP A 108 -0.51 -4.38 8.75
N ALA A 109 -0.90 -3.39 7.93
CA ALA A 109 -0.63 -3.43 6.50
C ALA A 109 0.89 -3.40 6.20
N ALA A 110 1.65 -2.57 6.91
CA ALA A 110 3.11 -2.49 6.74
C ALA A 110 3.79 -3.81 7.11
N LYS A 111 3.45 -4.38 8.28
CA LYS A 111 3.98 -5.65 8.75
C LYS A 111 3.71 -6.78 7.75
N ALA A 112 2.44 -6.96 7.37
CA ALA A 112 2.04 -8.03 6.47
C ALA A 112 2.75 -7.95 5.11
N GLN A 113 2.96 -6.77 4.56
CA GLN A 113 3.64 -6.59 3.28
C GLN A 113 5.14 -6.82 3.38
N LEU A 114 5.79 -6.33 4.44
CA LEU A 114 7.22 -6.55 4.67
C LEU A 114 7.53 -8.02 4.91
N GLU A 115 6.72 -8.74 5.70
CA GLU A 115 6.82 -10.19 5.92
C GLU A 115 6.64 -10.99 4.62
N ALA A 116 5.75 -10.52 3.73
CA ALA A 116 5.58 -11.10 2.40
C ALA A 116 6.72 -10.73 1.41
N GLY A 117 7.69 -9.92 1.85
CA GLY A 117 8.84 -9.49 1.05
C GLY A 117 8.52 -8.42 0.01
N TYR A 118 7.44 -7.66 0.19
CA TYR A 118 7.13 -6.48 -0.64
C TYR A 118 7.65 -5.22 0.02
N PRO A 119 8.38 -4.36 -0.73
CA PRO A 119 8.76 -3.04 -0.24
C PRO A 119 7.52 -2.20 0.11
N VAL A 120 7.61 -1.42 1.18
CA VAL A 120 6.52 -0.57 1.67
C VAL A 120 6.99 0.87 1.72
N ARG A 121 6.11 1.78 1.27
CA ARG A 121 6.25 3.22 1.46
C ARG A 121 4.99 3.77 2.12
N MET A 122 5.19 4.64 3.11
CA MET A 122 4.11 5.26 3.85
C MET A 122 4.37 6.77 3.96
N PRO A 123 3.76 7.57 3.09
CA PRO A 123 3.82 9.02 3.18
C PRO A 123 3.01 9.51 4.38
N LEU A 124 3.62 10.37 5.18
CA LEU A 124 2.98 11.09 6.28
C LEU A 124 2.62 12.49 5.78
N THR A 125 1.33 12.78 5.69
CA THR A 125 0.81 14.02 5.10
C THR A 125 0.25 15.00 6.13
N ASN A 126 0.76 14.90 7.36
CA ASN A 126 0.46 15.83 8.45
C ASN A 126 1.17 17.20 8.26
N ALA A 127 1.11 18.10 9.25
CA ALA A 127 1.75 19.42 9.18
C ALA A 127 3.28 19.33 8.98
N HIS A 128 3.91 18.22 9.38
CA HIS A 128 5.33 17.93 9.19
C HIS A 128 5.48 16.74 8.22
N PRO A 129 5.34 16.98 6.90
CA PRO A 129 5.28 15.89 5.95
C PRO A 129 6.60 15.13 5.87
N GLY A 130 6.47 13.81 5.76
CA GLY A 130 7.59 12.89 5.65
C GLY A 130 7.19 11.63 4.89
N GLU A 131 8.11 10.69 4.78
CA GLU A 131 7.86 9.37 4.23
C GLU A 131 8.68 8.34 5.00
N VAL A 132 8.06 7.24 5.37
CA VAL A 132 8.74 6.06 5.90
C VAL A 132 8.75 5.00 4.80
N ALA A 133 9.91 4.39 4.60
CA ALA A 133 10.06 3.33 3.61
C ALA A 133 10.87 2.17 4.20
N GLY A 134 10.52 0.95 3.80
CA GLY A 134 11.20 -0.28 4.20
C GLY A 134 11.14 -1.32 3.10
N GLN A 135 12.09 -2.24 3.09
CA GLN A 135 12.19 -3.32 2.11
C GLN A 135 12.19 -4.70 2.76
N LEU A 136 12.56 -4.76 4.02
CA LEU A 136 12.71 -5.98 4.79
C LEU A 136 11.86 -5.90 6.06
N GLU A 137 11.51 -7.04 6.61
CA GLU A 137 10.82 -7.13 7.91
C GLU A 137 11.57 -6.39 9.02
N ALA A 138 12.90 -6.38 8.98
CA ALA A 138 13.75 -5.66 9.93
C ALA A 138 13.53 -4.13 9.93
N ASP A 139 12.91 -3.58 8.89
CA ASP A 139 12.61 -2.14 8.79
C ASP A 139 11.29 -1.77 9.48
N PHE A 140 10.49 -2.74 9.91
CA PHE A 140 9.19 -2.52 10.57
C PHE A 140 9.25 -1.56 11.78
N PRO A 141 10.28 -1.61 12.66
CA PRO A 141 10.37 -0.69 13.79
C PRO A 141 10.35 0.80 13.39
N ALA A 142 10.82 1.15 12.19
CA ALA A 142 10.77 2.53 11.71
C ALA A 142 9.33 3.00 11.45
N PHE A 143 8.45 2.10 10.98
CA PHE A 143 7.02 2.38 10.81
C PHE A 143 6.33 2.55 12.16
N ALA A 144 6.63 1.68 13.13
CA ALA A 144 6.09 1.78 14.48
C ALA A 144 6.50 3.09 15.15
N ASP A 145 7.77 3.48 15.07
CA ASP A 145 8.27 4.75 15.62
C ASP A 145 7.62 5.97 14.96
N ALA A 146 7.36 5.90 13.66
CA ALA A 146 6.66 6.96 12.93
C ALA A 146 5.20 7.10 13.38
N MET A 147 4.47 5.98 13.53
CA MET A 147 3.08 5.99 13.98
C MET A 147 2.92 6.41 15.45
N LEU A 148 3.93 6.15 16.29
CA LEU A 148 3.95 6.66 17.68
C LEU A 148 4.07 8.17 17.78
N LYS A 149 4.63 8.83 16.76
CA LYS A 149 4.92 10.26 16.74
C LYS A 149 4.03 11.05 15.80
N VAL A 150 3.19 10.35 15.01
CA VAL A 150 2.34 11.01 14.02
C VAL A 150 1.29 11.89 14.69
N GLU A 151 1.07 13.06 14.13
CA GLU A 151 -0.01 13.96 14.54
C GLU A 151 -1.08 13.99 13.45
N PHE A 152 -2.36 14.00 13.88
CA PHE A 152 -3.51 14.05 12.97
C PHE A 152 -3.92 15.52 12.74
N ASP A 153 -3.09 16.22 12.02
CA ASP A 153 -3.20 17.65 11.75
C ASP A 153 -2.95 18.00 10.27
N SER A 154 -3.23 17.02 9.38
CA SER A 154 -3.05 17.23 7.94
C SER A 154 -3.74 18.52 7.47
N PRO A 155 -3.01 19.41 6.80
CA PRO A 155 -3.58 20.64 6.24
C PRO A 155 -4.35 20.39 4.94
N TYR A 156 -4.32 19.16 4.43
CA TYR A 156 -4.96 18.78 3.17
C TYR A 156 -6.07 17.78 3.40
N ASP A 157 -7.15 17.93 2.65
CA ASP A 157 -8.20 16.91 2.59
C ASP A 157 -7.61 15.62 2.00
N TYR A 158 -8.06 14.48 2.54
CA TYR A 158 -7.57 13.17 2.12
C TYR A 158 -7.73 12.92 0.61
N GLU A 159 -8.80 13.42 0.01
CA GLU A 159 -9.03 13.39 -1.44
C GLU A 159 -7.90 14.07 -2.20
N ARG A 160 -7.41 15.21 -1.70
CA ARG A 160 -6.27 15.91 -2.31
C ARG A 160 -4.97 15.15 -2.13
N VAL A 161 -4.77 14.51 -0.99
CA VAL A 161 -3.62 13.62 -0.76
C VAL A 161 -3.61 12.48 -1.77
N LEU A 162 -4.73 11.79 -1.94
CA LEU A 162 -4.87 10.71 -2.91
C LEU A 162 -4.60 11.18 -4.35
N MET A 163 -5.09 12.36 -4.71
CA MET A 163 -4.85 12.95 -6.04
C MET A 163 -3.36 13.21 -6.28
N LEU A 164 -2.63 13.71 -5.27
CA LEU A 164 -1.19 13.93 -5.38
C LEU A 164 -0.43 12.60 -5.48
N MET A 165 -0.87 11.57 -4.77
CA MET A 165 -0.25 10.25 -4.81
C MET A 165 -0.46 9.56 -6.15
N LEU A 166 -1.62 9.72 -6.81
CA LEU A 166 -1.87 9.19 -8.16
C LEU A 166 -0.79 9.58 -9.17
N GLY A 167 -0.19 10.76 -9.04
CA GLY A 167 0.92 11.22 -9.87
C GLY A 167 2.28 10.55 -9.58
N ARG A 168 2.40 9.76 -8.50
CA ARG A 168 3.65 9.18 -8.01
C ARG A 168 3.68 7.64 -7.99
N LEU A 169 2.77 7.00 -8.71
CA LEU A 169 2.55 5.55 -8.66
C LEU A 169 3.45 4.73 -9.59
N GLN A 170 4.53 5.28 -10.13
CA GLN A 170 5.33 4.65 -11.21
C GLN A 170 5.94 3.29 -10.87
N ARG A 171 6.14 2.98 -9.58
CA ARG A 171 6.70 1.69 -9.11
C ARG A 171 5.76 0.96 -8.15
N THR A 172 4.54 1.48 -7.99
CA THR A 172 3.58 0.98 -7.01
C THR A 172 2.77 -0.15 -7.63
N GLY A 173 2.84 -1.33 -7.02
CA GLY A 173 2.02 -2.48 -7.38
C GLY A 173 0.76 -2.61 -6.51
N GLY A 174 0.80 -2.05 -5.31
CA GLY A 174 -0.29 -2.06 -4.35
C GLY A 174 -0.51 -0.73 -3.64
N ALA A 175 -1.75 -0.44 -3.29
CA ALA A 175 -2.12 0.73 -2.49
C ALA A 175 -3.08 0.35 -1.38
N VAL A 176 -2.78 0.72 -0.14
CA VAL A 176 -3.65 0.57 1.02
C VAL A 176 -4.12 1.97 1.44
N LEU A 177 -5.39 2.23 1.28
CA LEU A 177 -6.04 3.49 1.65
C LEU A 177 -6.70 3.30 3.01
N ILE A 178 -6.37 4.14 3.99
CA ILE A 178 -6.91 4.01 5.36
C ILE A 178 -7.57 5.32 5.73
N THR A 179 -8.89 5.29 5.95
CA THR A 179 -9.65 6.49 6.28
C THR A 179 -10.89 6.18 7.11
N ALA A 180 -11.25 7.13 7.98
CA ALA A 180 -12.53 7.10 8.70
C ALA A 180 -13.65 7.81 7.91
N ARG A 181 -13.32 8.47 6.78
CA ARG A 181 -14.28 9.21 5.97
C ARG A 181 -14.35 8.60 4.58
N LEU A 182 -15.45 7.97 4.28
CA LEU A 182 -15.69 7.45 2.93
C LEU A 182 -16.59 8.43 2.17
N THR A 183 -16.01 9.08 1.16
CA THR A 183 -16.73 9.94 0.23
C THR A 183 -16.77 9.30 -1.15
N THR A 184 -17.70 9.74 -2.00
CA THR A 184 -17.76 9.29 -3.39
C THR A 184 -16.45 9.53 -4.14
N ARG A 185 -15.75 10.64 -3.83
CA ARG A 185 -14.46 10.97 -4.46
C ARG A 185 -13.36 10.02 -4.04
N ILE A 186 -13.30 9.66 -2.75
CA ILE A 186 -12.32 8.66 -2.25
C ILE A 186 -12.57 7.31 -2.92
N ALA A 187 -13.84 6.88 -2.99
CA ALA A 187 -14.23 5.66 -3.68
C ALA A 187 -13.85 5.67 -5.18
N ASP A 188 -14.09 6.78 -5.88
CA ASP A 188 -13.70 6.93 -7.28
C ASP A 188 -12.17 6.88 -7.47
N MET A 189 -11.39 7.44 -6.54
CA MET A 189 -9.93 7.39 -6.59
C MET A 189 -9.41 5.97 -6.36
N ALA A 190 -9.98 5.23 -5.39
CA ALA A 190 -9.64 3.83 -5.16
C ALA A 190 -9.92 2.98 -6.42
N LEU A 191 -11.08 3.18 -7.06
CA LEU A 191 -11.42 2.51 -8.32
C LEU A 191 -10.46 2.87 -9.45
N ARG A 192 -10.04 4.14 -9.55
CA ARG A 192 -9.05 4.56 -10.56
C ARG A 192 -7.70 3.91 -10.35
N MET A 193 -7.22 3.81 -9.11
CA MET A 193 -5.97 3.09 -8.79
C MET A 193 -6.09 1.62 -9.23
N GLN A 194 -7.20 0.96 -8.88
CA GLN A 194 -7.46 -0.43 -9.25
C GLN A 194 -7.50 -0.63 -10.78
N LEU A 195 -8.17 0.26 -11.50
CA LEU A 195 -8.26 0.24 -12.97
C LEU A 195 -6.91 0.53 -13.65
N SER A 196 -6.02 1.27 -12.98
CA SER A 196 -4.65 1.52 -13.43
C SER A 196 -3.70 0.33 -13.19
N GLY A 197 -4.20 -0.81 -12.73
CA GLY A 197 -3.42 -2.02 -12.49
C GLY A 197 -2.77 -2.10 -11.11
N ILE A 198 -3.07 -1.16 -10.20
CA ILE A 198 -2.59 -1.17 -8.83
C ILE A 198 -3.58 -1.94 -7.97
N THR A 199 -3.14 -3.01 -7.33
CA THR A 199 -3.98 -3.73 -6.38
C THR A 199 -4.35 -2.81 -5.24
N THR A 200 -5.63 -2.53 -5.04
CA THR A 200 -6.07 -1.52 -4.07
C THR A 200 -6.89 -2.15 -2.97
N ARG A 201 -6.52 -1.83 -1.71
CA ARG A 201 -7.25 -2.17 -0.49
C ARG A 201 -7.71 -0.88 0.17
N LEU A 202 -8.99 -0.81 0.54
CA LEU A 202 -9.53 0.26 1.37
C LEU A 202 -9.80 -0.30 2.78
N VAL A 203 -9.13 0.28 3.77
CA VAL A 203 -9.46 0.05 5.18
C VAL A 203 -10.32 1.21 5.66
N TRP A 204 -11.58 0.92 5.90
CA TRP A 204 -12.53 1.92 6.35
C TRP A 204 -12.75 1.81 7.85
N VAL A 205 -12.32 2.86 8.58
CA VAL A 205 -12.35 2.95 10.04
C VAL A 205 -13.65 3.64 10.47
N SER A 206 -14.72 2.86 10.65
CA SER A 206 -16.02 3.40 11.06
C SER A 206 -16.98 2.29 11.48
N ASP A 207 -17.91 2.63 12.35
CA ASP A 207 -19.09 1.84 12.70
C ASP A 207 -20.34 2.22 11.89
N ASP A 208 -20.23 3.19 10.99
CA ASP A 208 -21.34 3.69 10.17
C ASP A 208 -21.92 2.57 9.27
N ALA A 209 -23.24 2.42 9.31
CA ALA A 209 -23.99 1.45 8.51
C ALA A 209 -25.07 2.10 7.62
N ARG A 210 -24.89 3.40 7.29
CA ARG A 210 -25.84 4.11 6.43
C ARG A 210 -25.89 3.49 5.03
N GLU A 211 -27.06 3.47 4.45
CA GLU A 211 -27.32 2.86 3.13
C GLU A 211 -26.42 3.43 2.02
N GLU A 212 -26.19 4.74 2.04
CA GLU A 212 -25.29 5.40 1.08
C GLU A 212 -23.86 4.87 1.16
N THR A 213 -23.38 4.64 2.38
CA THR A 213 -22.03 4.13 2.64
C THR A 213 -21.93 2.67 2.21
N LEU A 214 -22.94 1.86 2.54
CA LEU A 214 -22.98 0.45 2.12
C LEU A 214 -23.00 0.32 0.60
N THR A 215 -23.77 1.15 -0.10
CA THR A 215 -23.78 1.20 -1.58
C THR A 215 -22.40 1.56 -2.17
N MET A 216 -21.68 2.50 -1.55
CA MET A 216 -20.31 2.82 -1.97
C MET A 216 -19.35 1.65 -1.76
N LEU A 217 -19.46 0.94 -0.63
CA LEU A 217 -18.64 -0.23 -0.35
C LEU A 217 -18.90 -1.38 -1.34
N GLU A 218 -20.17 -1.64 -1.68
CA GLU A 218 -20.53 -2.62 -2.70
C GLU A 218 -19.96 -2.26 -4.08
N ARG A 219 -20.05 -0.97 -4.46
CA ARG A 219 -19.46 -0.48 -5.70
C ARG A 219 -17.95 -0.70 -5.75
N LEU A 220 -17.25 -0.48 -4.64
CA LEU A 220 -15.82 -0.74 -4.51
C LEU A 220 -15.49 -2.23 -4.69
N ARG A 221 -16.27 -3.11 -4.03
CA ARG A 221 -16.11 -4.57 -4.16
C ARG A 221 -16.36 -5.05 -5.59
N MET A 222 -17.40 -4.55 -6.25
CA MET A 222 -17.66 -4.84 -7.68
C MET A 222 -16.51 -4.37 -8.59
N GLY A 223 -15.84 -3.29 -8.22
CA GLY A 223 -14.63 -2.80 -8.88
C GLY A 223 -13.35 -3.53 -8.50
N HIS A 224 -13.46 -4.66 -7.78
CA HIS A 224 -12.32 -5.47 -7.29
C HIS A 224 -11.38 -4.72 -6.35
N VAL A 225 -11.84 -3.67 -5.68
CA VAL A 225 -11.14 -3.07 -4.55
C VAL A 225 -11.45 -3.92 -3.32
N GLU A 226 -10.40 -4.38 -2.65
CA GLU A 226 -10.56 -5.09 -1.38
C GLU A 226 -11.00 -4.09 -0.30
N VAL A 227 -12.12 -4.38 0.37
CA VAL A 227 -12.65 -3.50 1.41
C VAL A 227 -12.60 -4.22 2.74
N GLN A 228 -11.87 -3.64 3.69
CA GLN A 228 -11.84 -4.05 5.09
C GLN A 228 -12.53 -2.98 5.93
N ARG A 229 -13.38 -3.39 6.85
CA ARG A 229 -13.98 -2.51 7.85
C ARG A 229 -13.27 -2.71 9.17
N ARG A 230 -12.99 -1.62 9.87
CA ARG A 230 -12.54 -1.62 11.26
C ARG A 230 -13.46 -0.74 12.09
N ASP A 231 -13.93 -1.30 13.19
CA ASP A 231 -14.70 -0.57 14.18
C ASP A 231 -13.72 0.08 15.17
N PRO A 232 -13.67 1.42 15.25
CA PRO A 232 -12.79 2.13 16.18
C PRO A 232 -13.15 1.92 17.66
N TRP A 233 -14.31 1.33 17.93
CA TRP A 233 -14.77 1.02 19.28
C TRP A 233 -14.55 -0.44 19.68
N SER A 234 -14.24 -1.30 18.73
CA SER A 234 -13.94 -2.71 18.97
C SER A 234 -12.52 -2.87 19.45
N PHE A 235 -12.35 -3.51 20.59
CA PHE A 235 -11.04 -3.93 21.11
C PHE A 235 -10.57 -5.25 20.48
N ASP A 236 -11.42 -5.88 19.70
CA ASP A 236 -11.07 -7.07 18.92
C ASP A 236 -10.34 -6.63 17.65
N GLY A 237 -9.32 -7.39 17.26
CA GLY A 237 -8.51 -7.11 16.06
C GLY A 237 -9.35 -6.96 14.78
N PRO A 238 -8.70 -6.77 13.60
CA PRO A 238 -9.42 -6.55 12.37
C PRO A 238 -10.46 -7.64 12.19
N ASP A 239 -11.68 -7.21 11.89
CA ASP A 239 -12.74 -8.12 11.47
C ASP A 239 -12.20 -8.81 10.22
N THR A 240 -11.54 -9.96 10.43
CA THR A 240 -11.30 -10.87 9.33
C THR A 240 -12.69 -11.21 8.85
N ALA A 241 -13.09 -10.59 7.75
CA ALA A 241 -14.33 -10.89 7.11
C ALA A 241 -14.38 -12.42 6.98
N ARG A 242 -15.07 -13.06 7.93
CA ARG A 242 -15.63 -14.38 7.67
C ARG A 242 -16.33 -14.20 6.35
N ALA A 243 -15.70 -14.76 5.32
CA ALA A 243 -16.39 -15.02 4.09
C ALA A 243 -17.75 -15.51 4.53
N ALA A 244 -18.81 -14.84 4.09
CA ALA A 244 -20.15 -15.29 4.28
C ALA A 244 -20.17 -16.70 3.66
N GLU A 245 -19.87 -17.69 4.46
CA GLU A 245 -20.24 -19.07 4.19
C GLU A 245 -21.73 -19.04 4.08
N ASN A 246 -22.18 -19.34 2.89
CA ASN A 246 -23.55 -19.59 2.54
C ASN A 246 -24.16 -20.54 3.59
N ASP A 247 -24.86 -19.99 4.56
CA ASP A 247 -25.94 -20.72 5.25
C ASP A 247 -27.15 -20.72 4.32
N PHE A 248 -27.01 -21.47 3.22
CA PHE A 248 -28.10 -22.06 2.48
C PHE A 248 -28.02 -23.57 2.77
N ASP A 249 -28.20 -23.95 3.99
CA ASP A 249 -28.56 -25.32 4.32
C ASP A 249 -30.07 -25.40 4.38
N ASP A 250 -30.60 -26.00 3.31
CA ASP A 250 -31.64 -27.00 3.26
C ASP A 250 -32.52 -27.15 4.52
N GLU A 251 -33.69 -26.54 4.44
CA GLU A 251 -34.84 -27.00 5.18
C GLU A 251 -35.99 -27.26 4.20
N TYR A 252 -35.81 -28.34 3.44
CA TYR A 252 -36.89 -29.06 2.78
C TYR A 252 -36.67 -30.54 3.06
N ASP A 253 -37.27 -31.03 4.12
CA ASP A 253 -37.77 -32.37 4.29
C ASP A 253 -38.90 -32.36 5.35
N ASP A 254 -40.13 -32.38 4.90
CA ASP A 254 -41.27 -33.21 5.22
C ASP A 254 -42.59 -32.56 4.77
#